data_40a51c617efdc89fb7e75aace729ee62
#
_entry.id   40a51c617efdc89fb7e75aace729ee62
#
_cell.length_a   1.000
_cell.length_b   1.000
_cell.length_c   1.000
_cell.angle_alpha   90.00
_cell.angle_beta   90.00
_cell.angle_gamma   90.00
#
_symmetry.space_group_name_H-M   'P 1'
#
loop_
_entity.id
_entity.type
_entity.pdbx_description
1 polymer ?
#
loop_
_entity_poly.entity_id
_entity_poly.type
_entity_poly.pdbx_seq_one_letter_code
_entity_poly.pdbx_strand_id
1 'polypeptide(L)'
;MCIRDRVNIERINVNSDPLEFSQTLSNIANDYAKKMYLEGFWCHKDPSNGNLVTERLLQVGYPPPQFIGENLAMASTIYSGHESLMGSESHRDTILDSEFKRIGIGIISGPNGLIIVQIFT
;
A
#
# COMPACT_ATOMS: atom_id res chain seq x y z
N MET A 1 8.83 14.98 -2.04
CA MET A 1 9.10 13.85 -1.14
C MET A 1 8.22 12.68 -1.54
N CYS A 2 8.77 11.50 -1.76
CA CYS A 2 7.98 10.35 -2.14
C CYS A 2 7.21 9.79 -0.94
N ILE A 3 6.17 8.98 -1.22
CA ILE A 3 5.28 8.48 -0.17
C ILE A 3 6.01 7.53 0.80
N ARG A 4 7.01 6.76 0.33
CA ARG A 4 7.84 5.93 1.20
C ARG A 4 8.56 6.77 2.25
N ASP A 5 9.13 7.89 1.85
CA ASP A 5 9.86 8.78 2.76
C ASP A 5 8.90 9.39 3.79
N ARG A 6 7.69 9.75 3.35
CA ARG A 6 6.66 10.27 4.27
C ARG A 6 6.26 9.22 5.30
N VAL A 7 6.05 7.98 4.88
CA VAL A 7 5.74 6.87 5.77
C VAL A 7 6.85 6.69 6.81
N ASN A 8 8.10 6.70 6.38
CA ASN A 8 9.23 6.48 7.28
C ASN A 8 9.43 7.64 8.27
N ILE A 9 9.13 8.87 7.87
CA ILE A 9 9.14 10.02 8.80
C ILE A 9 8.10 9.81 9.90
N GLU A 10 6.87 9.41 9.54
CA GLU A 10 5.82 9.14 10.52
C GLU A 10 6.23 8.03 11.49
N ARG A 11 6.85 6.96 10.97
CA ARG A 11 7.32 5.84 11.79
C ARG A 11 8.42 6.25 12.76
N ILE A 12 9.42 6.98 12.30
CA ILE A 12 10.51 7.47 13.13
C ILE A 12 9.98 8.33 14.27
N ASN A 13 8.98 9.16 14.00
CA ASN A 13 8.38 10.06 14.99
C ASN A 13 7.68 9.31 16.15
N VAL A 14 7.33 8.03 15.96
CA VAL A 14 6.73 7.19 17.01
C VAL A 14 7.63 6.03 17.41
N ASN A 15 8.93 6.12 17.09
CA ASN A 15 9.96 5.11 17.43
C ASN A 15 9.71 3.74 16.78
N SER A 16 9.01 3.71 15.62
CA SER A 16 8.97 2.53 14.77
C SER A 16 10.11 2.58 13.77
N ASP A 17 10.77 1.45 13.52
CA ASP A 17 11.88 1.40 12.57
C ASP A 17 11.41 1.75 11.16
N PRO A 18 12.22 2.45 10.35
CA PRO A 18 11.89 2.72 8.97
C PRO A 18 11.77 1.42 8.18
N LEU A 19 10.85 1.41 7.21
CA LEU A 19 10.62 0.26 6.34
C LEU A 19 11.63 0.24 5.19
N GLU A 20 12.08 -0.96 4.82
CA GLU A 20 12.86 -1.15 3.61
C GLU A 20 11.92 -1.17 2.39
N PHE A 21 12.34 -0.50 1.32
CA PHE A 21 11.61 -0.54 0.05
C PHE A 21 11.77 -1.91 -0.61
N SER A 22 10.66 -2.48 -1.06
CA SER A 22 10.64 -3.76 -1.79
C SER A 22 10.14 -3.54 -3.22
N GLN A 23 11.00 -3.81 -4.20
CA GLN A 23 10.58 -3.72 -5.60
C GLN A 23 9.52 -4.77 -5.93
N THR A 24 9.63 -5.97 -5.39
CA THR A 24 8.65 -7.03 -5.62
C THR A 24 7.27 -6.63 -5.09
N LEU A 25 7.20 -6.13 -3.86
CA LEU A 25 5.94 -5.64 -3.30
C LEU A 25 5.39 -4.46 -4.09
N SER A 26 6.26 -3.58 -4.58
CA SER A 26 5.85 -2.43 -5.40
C SER A 26 5.27 -2.87 -6.74
N ASN A 27 5.83 -3.91 -7.36
CA ASN A 27 5.30 -4.46 -8.59
C ASN A 27 3.88 -5.02 -8.36
N ILE A 28 3.68 -5.76 -7.27
CA ILE A 28 2.37 -6.29 -6.91
C ILE A 28 1.37 -5.16 -6.64
N ALA A 29 1.80 -4.13 -5.91
CA ALA A 29 0.97 -2.97 -5.61
C ALA A 29 0.58 -2.21 -6.89
N ASN A 30 1.53 -2.00 -7.81
CA ASN A 30 1.26 -1.35 -9.10
C ASN A 30 0.27 -2.15 -9.94
N ASP A 31 0.44 -3.46 -10.01
CA ASP A 31 -0.46 -4.33 -10.77
C ASP A 31 -1.89 -4.25 -10.22
N TYR A 32 -2.02 -4.22 -8.91
CA TYR A 32 -3.36 -4.11 -8.30
C TYR A 32 -3.98 -2.72 -8.48
N ALA A 33 -3.20 -1.66 -8.34
CA ALA A 33 -3.67 -0.31 -8.60
C ALA A 33 -4.18 -0.18 -10.05
N LYS A 34 -3.41 -0.72 -11.00
CA LYS A 34 -3.79 -0.74 -12.41
C LYS A 34 -5.06 -1.55 -12.65
N LYS A 35 -5.19 -2.70 -12.00
CA LYS A 35 -6.38 -3.55 -12.14
C LYS A 35 -7.62 -2.83 -11.62
N MET A 36 -7.54 -2.20 -10.46
CA MET A 36 -8.65 -1.41 -9.91
C MET A 36 -9.07 -0.29 -10.88
N TYR A 37 -8.10 0.40 -11.45
CA TYR A 37 -8.37 1.48 -12.40
C TYR A 37 -9.04 0.96 -13.68
N LEU A 38 -8.48 -0.10 -14.27
CA LEU A 38 -8.96 -0.61 -15.57
C LEU A 38 -10.30 -1.34 -15.45
N GLU A 39 -10.55 -2.03 -14.34
CA GLU A 39 -11.77 -2.82 -14.15
C GLU A 39 -12.83 -2.07 -13.35
N GLY A 40 -12.52 -0.88 -12.87
CA GLY A 40 -13.51 0.01 -12.26
C GLY A 40 -14.00 -0.43 -10.89
N PHE A 41 -13.13 -0.94 -10.02
CA PHE A 41 -13.50 -1.29 -8.66
C PHE A 41 -12.55 -0.66 -7.64
N TRP A 42 -12.98 -0.63 -6.38
CA TRP A 42 -12.23 -0.06 -5.28
C TRP A 42 -12.45 -0.86 -4.01
N CYS A 43 -11.59 -1.87 -3.77
CA CYS A 43 -11.63 -2.67 -2.54
C CYS A 43 -10.38 -3.53 -2.40
N HIS A 44 -10.12 -4.01 -1.17
CA HIS A 44 -9.01 -4.92 -0.91
C HIS A 44 -9.21 -6.27 -1.57
N LYS A 45 -10.45 -6.73 -1.65
CA LYS A 45 -10.80 -8.00 -2.26
C LYS A 45 -11.10 -7.79 -3.74
N ASP A 46 -10.37 -8.50 -4.60
CA ASP A 46 -10.61 -8.47 -6.04
C ASP A 46 -11.94 -9.14 -6.37
N PRO A 47 -12.92 -8.41 -6.92
CA PRO A 47 -14.24 -9.00 -7.19
C PRO A 47 -14.22 -10.07 -8.30
N SER A 48 -13.20 -10.10 -9.16
CA SER A 48 -13.13 -11.06 -10.25
C SER A 48 -12.71 -12.46 -9.80
N ASN A 49 -11.91 -12.57 -8.72
CA ASN A 49 -11.38 -13.85 -8.26
C ASN A 49 -11.46 -14.06 -6.74
N GLY A 50 -11.89 -13.05 -5.98
CA GLY A 50 -12.00 -13.12 -4.53
C GLY A 50 -10.68 -12.99 -3.78
N ASN A 51 -9.59 -12.66 -4.45
CA ASN A 51 -8.27 -12.60 -3.84
C ASN A 51 -8.08 -11.35 -2.99
N LEU A 52 -7.46 -11.53 -1.83
CA LEU A 52 -6.89 -10.47 -1.00
C LEU A 52 -5.39 -10.32 -1.29
N VAL A 53 -4.73 -9.41 -0.60
CA VAL A 53 -3.29 -9.17 -0.79
C VAL A 53 -2.45 -10.43 -0.54
N THR A 54 -2.86 -11.28 0.40
CA THR A 54 -2.15 -12.53 0.69
C THR A 54 -2.09 -13.42 -0.55
N GLU A 55 -3.21 -13.62 -1.23
CA GLU A 55 -3.27 -14.46 -2.43
C GLU A 55 -2.48 -13.82 -3.59
N ARG A 56 -2.51 -12.49 -3.69
CA ARG A 56 -1.73 -11.78 -4.72
C ARG A 56 -0.23 -11.99 -4.54
N LEU A 57 0.25 -11.99 -3.29
CA LEU A 57 1.65 -12.29 -2.99
C LEU A 57 2.00 -13.74 -3.35
N LEU A 58 1.15 -14.68 -2.96
CA LEU A 58 1.40 -16.11 -3.22
C LEU A 58 1.44 -16.41 -4.72
N GLN A 59 0.61 -15.75 -5.53
CA GLN A 59 0.56 -15.96 -6.99
C GLN A 59 1.86 -15.64 -7.69
N VAL A 60 2.66 -14.71 -7.17
CA VAL A 60 3.95 -14.34 -7.76
C VAL A 60 5.13 -15.01 -7.05
N GLY A 61 4.87 -15.96 -6.16
CA GLY A 61 5.91 -16.70 -5.47
C GLY A 61 6.58 -15.94 -4.33
N TYR A 62 5.97 -14.87 -3.83
CA TYR A 62 6.48 -14.16 -2.66
C TYR A 62 6.40 -15.08 -1.44
N PRO A 63 7.48 -15.24 -0.66
CA PRO A 63 7.45 -16.11 0.52
C PRO A 63 6.35 -15.67 1.48
N PRO A 64 5.55 -16.59 2.03
CA PRO A 64 4.46 -16.21 2.94
C PRO A 64 5.00 -15.39 4.11
N PRO A 65 4.60 -14.12 4.27
CA PRO A 65 5.07 -13.30 5.38
C PRO A 65 4.34 -13.64 6.67
N GLN A 66 4.98 -13.37 7.81
CA GLN A 66 4.34 -13.53 9.10
C GLN A 66 3.26 -12.47 9.32
N PHE A 67 3.52 -11.25 8.86
CA PHE A 67 2.60 -10.12 8.94
C PHE A 67 2.41 -9.53 7.56
N ILE A 68 1.19 -9.13 7.24
CA ILE A 68 0.86 -8.50 5.97
C ILE A 68 -0.21 -7.44 6.19
N GLY A 69 -0.04 -6.31 5.51
CA GLY A 69 -1.02 -5.24 5.53
C GLY A 69 -1.14 -4.57 4.17
N GLU A 70 -2.25 -3.92 3.94
CA GLU A 70 -2.48 -3.17 2.72
C GLU A 70 -3.26 -1.91 3.03
N ASN A 71 -2.82 -0.78 2.48
CA ASN A 71 -3.58 0.47 2.47
C ASN A 71 -3.93 0.85 1.04
N LEU A 72 -5.13 1.35 0.85
CA LEU A 72 -5.61 1.89 -0.41
C LEU A 72 -6.01 3.35 -0.21
N ALA A 73 -5.61 4.22 -1.14
CA ALA A 73 -6.01 5.62 -1.13
C ALA A 73 -6.30 6.12 -2.54
N MET A 74 -7.29 7.00 -2.65
CA MET A 74 -7.52 7.82 -3.83
C MET A 74 -7.30 9.27 -3.44
N ALA A 75 -6.53 10.01 -4.23
CA ALA A 75 -6.21 11.39 -3.90
C ALA A 75 -5.76 12.15 -5.13
N SER A 76 -5.80 13.48 -5.06
CA SER A 76 -5.31 14.33 -6.15
C SER A 76 -3.77 14.38 -6.19
N THR A 77 -3.12 14.22 -5.04
CA THR A 77 -1.67 14.25 -4.92
C THR A 77 -1.17 13.18 -3.96
N ILE A 78 0.14 12.89 -4.01
CA ILE A 78 0.78 11.99 -3.05
C ILE A 78 0.63 12.53 -1.63
N TYR A 79 0.83 13.84 -1.43
CA TYR A 79 0.71 14.44 -0.11
C TYR A 79 -0.69 14.28 0.47
N SER A 80 -1.74 14.60 -0.30
CA SER A 80 -3.11 14.47 0.17
C SER A 80 -3.49 13.01 0.42
N GLY A 81 -2.97 12.08 -0.37
CA GLY A 81 -3.17 10.66 -0.15
C GLY A 81 -2.56 10.19 1.17
N HIS A 82 -1.32 10.59 1.43
CA HIS A 82 -0.64 10.27 2.69
C HIS A 82 -1.39 10.85 3.89
N GLU A 83 -1.79 12.13 3.82
CA GLU A 83 -2.54 12.77 4.89
C GLU A 83 -3.88 12.09 5.15
N SER A 84 -4.56 11.66 4.09
CA SER A 84 -5.82 10.91 4.20
C SER A 84 -5.62 9.58 4.93
N LEU A 85 -4.56 8.85 4.59
CA LEU A 85 -4.22 7.59 5.25
C LEU A 85 -3.88 7.81 6.74
N MET A 86 -3.07 8.81 7.03
CA MET A 86 -2.71 9.14 8.42
C MET A 86 -3.90 9.66 9.23
N GLY A 87 -4.90 10.25 8.58
CA GLY A 87 -6.12 10.71 9.22
C GLY A 87 -7.12 9.61 9.54
N SER A 88 -6.90 8.40 9.04
CA SER A 88 -7.76 7.24 9.28
C SER A 88 -7.07 6.28 10.24
N GLU A 89 -7.71 5.96 11.37
CA GLU A 89 -7.11 5.15 12.43
C GLU A 89 -6.58 3.82 11.90
N SER A 90 -7.39 3.08 11.14
CA SER A 90 -6.99 1.76 10.63
C SER A 90 -5.80 1.84 9.67
N HIS A 91 -5.77 2.83 8.79
CA HIS A 91 -4.66 3.01 7.84
C HIS A 91 -3.41 3.52 8.56
N ARG A 92 -3.58 4.44 9.50
CA ARG A 92 -2.48 4.95 10.32
C ARG A 92 -1.85 3.83 11.12
N ASP A 93 -2.65 2.97 11.75
CA ASP A 93 -2.14 1.85 12.54
C ASP A 93 -1.29 0.91 11.68
N THR A 94 -1.68 0.67 10.43
CA THR A 94 -0.89 -0.12 9.48
C THR A 94 0.45 0.56 9.19
N ILE A 95 0.43 1.87 8.93
CA ILE A 95 1.66 2.64 8.63
C ILE A 95 2.64 2.60 9.80
N LEU A 96 2.13 2.68 11.02
CA LEU A 96 2.96 2.80 12.23
C LEU A 96 3.31 1.46 12.89
N ASP A 97 2.76 0.34 12.41
CA ASP A 97 2.93 -0.96 13.02
C ASP A 97 4.39 -1.42 12.97
N SER A 98 4.98 -1.62 14.15
CA SER A 98 6.38 -2.02 14.30
C SER A 98 6.68 -3.43 13.81
N GLU A 99 5.67 -4.26 13.60
CA GLU A 99 5.85 -5.63 13.09
C GLU A 99 6.23 -5.65 11.62
N PHE A 100 5.89 -4.61 10.86
CA PHE A 100 6.26 -4.54 9.45
C PHE A 100 7.71 -4.10 9.28
N LYS A 101 8.38 -4.68 8.28
CA LYS A 101 9.78 -4.40 7.96
C LYS A 101 9.96 -3.87 6.54
N ARG A 102 9.02 -4.13 5.64
CA ARG A 102 9.13 -3.78 4.21
C ARG A 102 7.86 -3.12 3.73
N ILE A 103 8.01 -2.28 2.70
CA ILE A 103 6.89 -1.61 2.02
C ILE A 103 7.07 -1.70 0.51
N GLY A 104 5.96 -1.96 -0.17
CA GLY A 104 5.83 -1.76 -1.60
C GLY A 104 4.75 -0.74 -1.88
N ILE A 105 4.96 0.07 -2.91
CA ILE A 105 4.04 1.16 -3.24
C ILE A 105 3.72 1.11 -4.73
N GLY A 106 2.43 1.11 -5.06
CA GLY A 106 1.93 1.25 -6.41
C GLY A 106 1.11 2.53 -6.54
N ILE A 107 1.34 3.26 -7.62
CA ILE A 107 0.63 4.51 -7.89
C ILE A 107 0.24 4.52 -9.37
N ILE A 108 -1.05 4.70 -9.63
CA ILE A 108 -1.60 4.89 -10.99
C ILE A 108 -2.26 6.26 -11.04
N SER A 109 -1.91 7.04 -12.06
CA SER A 109 -2.53 8.32 -12.34
C SER A 109 -3.67 8.13 -13.34
N GLY A 110 -4.86 8.58 -12.97
CA GLY A 110 -6.05 8.54 -13.82
C GLY A 110 -6.69 9.91 -13.96
N PRO A 111 -7.79 10.03 -14.71
CA PRO A 111 -8.45 11.32 -14.93
C PRO A 111 -9.02 11.93 -13.65
N ASN A 112 -9.29 11.11 -12.63
CA ASN A 112 -9.86 11.56 -11.35
C ASN A 112 -8.82 11.63 -10.24
N GLY A 113 -7.52 11.54 -10.56
CA GLY A 113 -6.44 11.61 -9.58
C GLY A 113 -5.63 10.32 -9.50
N LEU A 114 -5.01 10.11 -8.34
CA LEU A 114 -4.12 8.98 -8.10
C LEU A 114 -4.86 7.85 -7.39
N ILE A 115 -4.53 6.61 -7.78
CA ILE A 115 -4.82 5.42 -6.99
C ILE A 115 -3.52 4.95 -6.39
N ILE A 116 -3.48 4.85 -5.06
CA ILE A 116 -2.29 4.49 -4.30
C ILE A 116 -2.54 3.19 -3.56
N VAL A 117 -1.63 2.24 -3.73
CA VAL A 117 -1.63 0.97 -3.00
C VAL A 117 -0.33 0.87 -2.21
N GLN A 118 -0.43 0.61 -0.92
CA GLN A 118 0.72 0.34 -0.06
C GLN A 118 0.59 -1.10 0.45
N ILE A 119 1.65 -1.90 0.30
CA ILE A 119 1.70 -3.27 0.81
C ILE A 119 2.84 -3.36 1.81
N PHE A 120 2.54 -3.91 2.99
CA PHE A 120 3.47 -4.02 4.11
C PHE A 120 3.68 -5.50 4.46
N THR A 121 4.92 -5.88 4.69
CA THR A 121 5.25 -7.21 5.21
C THR A 121 6.30 -7.14 6.33
#